data_a9286145196792b0768567af6c06d0bf
#
_entry.id   a9286145196792b0768567af6c06d0bf
#
_cell.length_a   1.000
_cell.length_b   1.000
_cell.length_c   1.000
_cell.angle_alpha   90.00
_cell.angle_beta   90.00
_cell.angle_gamma   90.00
#
_symmetry.space_group_name_H-M   'P 1'
#
loop_
_entity.id
_entity.type
_entity.pdbx_description
1 polymer ?
#
loop_
_entity_poly.entity_id
_entity_poly.type
_entity_poly.pdbx_seq_one_letter_code
_entity_poly.pdbx_strand_id
1 'polypeptide(L)'
;MDFVINAEKRDRKGTSSSRNIRREGFVPGIIYGAGKKEQTISLQKHEIAKSLEQDAFYSQVLDISLDGKKEQVILRDIQRHPAKREILHMDFQRVKADQKINVTIPLNFVNEDIAPGVKVDGGIISHLMTEIEIICLPADIPENITVDLIDLQIDHPIHLSELKLPNGVEITQMQHGDEESDAAIVVIHKAKVVVEEDVEGAPEASEVASDQKNDENKDADDDSEKASKDKE
;
A
#
# COMPACT_ATOMS: atom_id res chain seq x y z
N MET A 1 16.83 -14.71 -7.93
CA MET A 1 16.35 -15.95 -7.24
C MET A 1 15.02 -16.34 -7.90
N ASP A 2 14.85 -17.63 -8.23
CA ASP A 2 13.60 -18.05 -8.85
C ASP A 2 12.58 -18.36 -7.73
N PHE A 3 11.50 -17.59 -7.67
CA PHE A 3 10.42 -17.83 -6.74
C PHE A 3 9.49 -18.90 -7.29
N VAL A 4 9.44 -20.05 -6.62
CA VAL A 4 8.51 -21.13 -6.96
C VAL A 4 7.43 -21.18 -5.88
N ILE A 5 6.20 -20.95 -6.28
CA ILE A 5 5.04 -20.93 -5.40
C ILE A 5 4.17 -22.15 -5.70
N ASN A 6 3.84 -22.91 -4.66
CA ASN A 6 2.91 -24.02 -4.78
C ASN A 6 1.46 -23.50 -4.65
N ALA A 7 0.65 -23.78 -5.64
CA ALA A 7 -0.75 -23.42 -5.67
C ALA A 7 -1.65 -24.61 -5.94
N GLU A 8 -2.79 -24.63 -5.30
CA GLU A 8 -3.84 -25.62 -5.53
C GLU A 8 -5.00 -24.97 -6.29
N LYS A 9 -5.55 -25.72 -7.24
CA LYS A 9 -6.72 -25.26 -8.00
C LYS A 9 -7.97 -25.28 -7.11
N ARG A 10 -8.77 -24.23 -7.22
CA ARG A 10 -9.98 -24.03 -6.45
C ARG A 10 -11.21 -23.95 -7.35
N ASP A 11 -12.22 -24.78 -7.11
CA ASP A 11 -13.47 -24.73 -7.86
C ASP A 11 -14.57 -23.92 -7.15
N ARG A 12 -14.52 -23.87 -5.80
CA ARG A 12 -15.52 -23.16 -5.00
C ARG A 12 -15.25 -21.66 -4.99
N LYS A 13 -16.20 -20.87 -5.49
CA LYS A 13 -16.17 -19.39 -5.50
C LYS A 13 -17.13 -18.83 -4.44
N GLY A 14 -16.98 -17.57 -4.11
CA GLY A 14 -17.87 -16.82 -3.23
C GLY A 14 -17.29 -16.50 -1.85
N THR A 15 -17.96 -15.59 -1.15
CA THR A 15 -17.48 -14.98 0.11
C THR A 15 -17.32 -16.00 1.24
N SER A 16 -18.26 -16.94 1.38
CA SER A 16 -18.21 -17.97 2.42
C SER A 16 -17.04 -18.90 2.22
N SER A 17 -16.81 -19.37 0.97
CA SER A 17 -15.67 -20.23 0.62
C SER A 17 -14.33 -19.53 0.88
N SER A 18 -14.20 -18.26 0.47
CA SER A 18 -12.96 -17.50 0.69
C SER A 18 -12.67 -17.24 2.17
N ARG A 19 -13.71 -17.07 3.00
CA ARG A 19 -13.54 -16.95 4.46
C ARG A 19 -13.06 -18.26 5.09
N ASN A 20 -13.57 -19.41 4.64
CA ASN A 20 -13.15 -20.72 5.16
C ASN A 20 -11.69 -21.00 4.80
N ILE A 21 -11.29 -20.80 3.54
CA ILE A 21 -9.93 -20.97 3.06
C ILE A 21 -8.94 -20.16 3.90
N ARG A 22 -9.26 -18.89 4.19
CA ARG A 22 -8.40 -18.05 5.04
C ARG A 22 -8.29 -18.55 6.49
N ARG A 23 -9.36 -19.17 7.03
CA ARG A 23 -9.32 -19.81 8.36
C ARG A 23 -8.47 -21.08 8.38
N GLU A 24 -8.42 -21.80 7.27
CA GLU A 24 -7.61 -23.00 7.06
C GLU A 24 -6.12 -22.68 6.82
N GLY A 25 -5.76 -21.38 6.76
CA GLY A 25 -4.38 -20.95 6.57
C GLY A 25 -3.95 -20.79 5.12
N PHE A 26 -4.89 -20.69 4.20
CA PHE A 26 -4.64 -20.41 2.80
C PHE A 26 -5.08 -18.99 2.40
N VAL A 27 -4.47 -18.48 1.33
CA VAL A 27 -4.83 -17.22 0.71
C VAL A 27 -5.49 -17.51 -0.64
N PRO A 28 -6.72 -17.03 -0.88
CA PRO A 28 -7.34 -17.14 -2.19
C PRO A 28 -6.66 -16.21 -3.19
N GLY A 29 -6.45 -16.68 -4.41
CA GLY A 29 -5.91 -15.91 -5.51
C GLY A 29 -6.56 -16.24 -6.84
N ILE A 30 -6.20 -15.47 -7.87
CA ILE A 30 -6.62 -15.65 -9.25
C ILE A 30 -5.42 -15.50 -10.18
N ILE A 31 -5.37 -16.35 -11.21
CA ILE A 31 -4.41 -16.26 -12.31
C ILE A 31 -5.18 -15.98 -13.59
N TYR A 32 -4.85 -14.88 -14.27
CA TYR A 32 -5.49 -14.49 -15.54
C TYR A 32 -4.46 -14.05 -16.59
N GLY A 33 -4.92 -13.76 -17.80
CA GLY A 33 -4.08 -13.24 -18.88
C GLY A 33 -3.58 -14.30 -19.85
N ALA A 34 -2.73 -13.89 -20.78
CA ALA A 34 -2.16 -14.70 -21.88
C ALA A 34 -3.19 -15.36 -22.81
N GLY A 35 -4.47 -14.90 -22.82
CA GLY A 35 -5.55 -15.49 -23.64
C GLY A 35 -6.07 -16.84 -23.12
N LYS A 36 -5.63 -17.29 -21.93
CA LYS A 36 -6.14 -18.49 -21.27
C LYS A 36 -7.28 -18.12 -20.31
N LYS A 37 -8.13 -19.10 -20.00
CA LYS A 37 -9.19 -18.93 -19.00
C LYS A 37 -8.60 -18.58 -17.63
N GLU A 38 -9.31 -17.77 -16.89
CA GLU A 38 -9.00 -17.45 -15.48
C GLU A 38 -9.03 -18.72 -14.64
N GLN A 39 -8.09 -18.82 -13.73
CA GLN A 39 -7.98 -19.93 -12.79
C GLN A 39 -7.97 -19.39 -11.37
N THR A 40 -8.91 -19.86 -10.56
CA THR A 40 -8.93 -19.57 -9.13
C THR A 40 -8.05 -20.55 -8.38
N ILE A 41 -7.19 -20.03 -7.53
CA ILE A 41 -6.17 -20.77 -6.80
C ILE A 41 -6.26 -20.53 -5.28
N SER A 42 -5.66 -21.40 -4.52
CA SER A 42 -5.37 -21.23 -3.10
C SER A 42 -3.88 -21.40 -2.85
N LEU A 43 -3.30 -20.52 -2.06
CA LEU A 43 -1.88 -20.44 -1.77
C LEU A 43 -1.67 -20.61 -0.27
N GLN A 44 -0.59 -21.25 0.15
CA GLN A 44 -0.27 -21.39 1.56
C GLN A 44 0.16 -20.04 2.16
N LYS A 45 -0.55 -19.57 3.19
CA LYS A 45 -0.30 -18.25 3.82
C LYS A 45 1.13 -18.10 4.31
N HIS A 46 1.71 -19.14 4.87
CA HIS A 46 3.06 -19.14 5.44
C HIS A 46 4.15 -18.99 4.36
N GLU A 47 4.02 -19.69 3.22
CA GLU A 47 4.97 -19.59 2.11
C GLU A 47 4.94 -18.20 1.50
N ILE A 48 3.73 -17.70 1.23
CA ILE A 48 3.53 -16.35 0.67
C ILE A 48 4.04 -15.26 1.62
N ALA A 49 3.79 -15.37 2.93
CA ALA A 49 4.26 -14.37 3.88
C ALA A 49 5.79 -14.22 3.86
N LYS A 50 6.53 -15.32 3.75
CA LYS A 50 7.99 -15.30 3.61
C LYS A 50 8.46 -14.70 2.29
N SER A 51 7.76 -15.01 1.20
CA SER A 51 8.10 -14.47 -0.12
C SER A 51 7.87 -12.96 -0.20
N LEU A 52 6.83 -12.46 0.46
CA LEU A 52 6.50 -11.04 0.51
C LEU A 52 7.42 -10.18 1.40
N GLU A 53 8.30 -10.80 2.18
CA GLU A 53 9.37 -10.10 2.92
C GLU A 53 10.50 -9.64 1.99
N GLN A 54 10.53 -10.15 0.76
CA GLN A 54 11.54 -9.80 -0.25
C GLN A 54 10.91 -8.85 -1.28
N ASP A 55 11.48 -7.65 -1.44
CA ASP A 55 10.98 -6.64 -2.38
C ASP A 55 10.98 -7.15 -3.82
N ALA A 56 11.95 -7.98 -4.17
CA ALA A 56 12.04 -8.63 -5.48
C ALA A 56 10.80 -9.46 -5.85
N PHE A 57 10.00 -9.92 -4.88
CA PHE A 57 8.78 -10.66 -5.13
C PHE A 57 7.70 -9.85 -5.85
N TYR A 58 7.69 -8.54 -5.66
CA TYR A 58 6.72 -7.63 -6.27
C TYR A 58 7.04 -7.31 -7.72
N SER A 59 8.32 -7.33 -8.06
CA SER A 59 8.82 -6.90 -9.37
C SER A 59 9.28 -8.04 -10.27
N GLN A 60 9.51 -9.24 -9.77
CA GLN A 60 10.02 -10.36 -10.57
C GLN A 60 8.93 -11.25 -11.17
N VAL A 61 9.31 -11.99 -12.23
CA VAL A 61 8.51 -13.07 -12.77
C VAL A 61 8.57 -14.27 -11.82
N LEU A 62 7.41 -14.76 -11.42
CA LEU A 62 7.23 -15.86 -10.47
C LEU A 62 6.81 -17.13 -11.20
N ASP A 63 7.31 -18.27 -10.73
CA ASP A 63 6.87 -19.59 -11.19
C ASP A 63 5.78 -20.13 -10.26
N ILE A 64 4.53 -20.19 -10.71
CA ILE A 64 3.46 -20.86 -9.95
C ILE A 64 3.34 -22.31 -10.42
N SER A 65 3.52 -23.25 -9.50
CA SER A 65 3.27 -24.67 -9.71
C SER A 65 1.81 -24.99 -9.42
N LEU A 66 1.05 -25.31 -10.49
CA LEU A 66 -0.36 -25.69 -10.40
C LEU A 66 -0.53 -27.12 -10.94
N ASP A 67 -0.94 -28.06 -10.09
CA ASP A 67 -1.13 -29.47 -10.46
C ASP A 67 0.12 -30.05 -11.18
N GLY A 68 1.33 -29.65 -10.75
CA GLY A 68 2.61 -30.11 -11.33
C GLY A 68 3.01 -29.39 -12.62
N LYS A 69 2.23 -28.41 -13.10
CA LYS A 69 2.59 -27.56 -14.23
C LYS A 69 3.06 -26.21 -13.73
N LYS A 70 4.21 -25.76 -14.21
CA LYS A 70 4.72 -24.42 -13.91
C LYS A 70 4.13 -23.41 -14.89
N GLU A 71 3.60 -22.32 -14.39
CA GLU A 71 3.17 -21.18 -15.18
C GLU A 71 3.92 -19.93 -14.71
N GLN A 72 4.45 -19.16 -15.66
CA GLN A 72 5.11 -17.88 -15.38
C GLN A 72 4.06 -16.79 -15.23
N VAL A 73 4.14 -16.11 -14.11
CA VAL A 73 3.19 -15.06 -13.74
C VAL A 73 3.93 -13.90 -13.09
N ILE A 74 3.29 -12.75 -13.05
CA ILE A 74 3.71 -11.62 -12.24
C ILE A 74 2.61 -11.28 -11.24
N LEU A 75 3.01 -10.81 -10.07
CA LEU A 75 2.07 -10.30 -9.09
C LEU A 75 1.51 -8.96 -9.57
N ARG A 76 0.18 -8.84 -9.64
CA ARG A 76 -0.47 -7.61 -10.08
C ARG A 76 -1.05 -6.80 -8.93
N ASP A 77 -1.67 -7.48 -7.98
CA ASP A 77 -2.28 -6.82 -6.83
C ASP A 77 -2.29 -7.72 -5.59
N ILE A 78 -2.21 -7.10 -4.42
CA ILE A 78 -2.31 -7.76 -3.12
C ILE A 78 -3.30 -7.00 -2.24
N GLN A 79 -4.39 -7.65 -1.89
CA GLN A 79 -5.30 -7.11 -0.91
C GLN A 79 -4.87 -7.51 0.49
N ARG A 80 -4.58 -6.53 1.33
CA ARG A 80 -4.21 -6.71 2.74
C ARG A 80 -5.35 -6.29 3.67
N HIS A 81 -5.42 -6.91 4.82
CA HIS A 81 -6.38 -6.49 5.85
C HIS A 81 -5.88 -5.19 6.51
N PRO A 82 -6.74 -4.13 6.65
CA PRO A 82 -6.31 -2.83 7.11
C PRO A 82 -5.75 -2.80 8.55
N ALA A 83 -6.22 -3.71 9.42
CA ALA A 83 -5.82 -3.73 10.84
C ALA A 83 -5.01 -4.98 11.23
N LYS A 84 -5.00 -6.03 10.42
CA LYS A 84 -4.28 -7.27 10.71
C LYS A 84 -3.24 -7.51 9.64
N ARG A 85 -2.11 -8.11 10.00
CA ARG A 85 -1.10 -8.55 9.03
C ARG A 85 -1.57 -9.80 8.29
N GLU A 86 -2.67 -9.68 7.56
CA GLU A 86 -3.29 -10.79 6.81
C GLU A 86 -3.50 -10.38 5.36
N ILE A 87 -3.16 -11.31 4.47
CA ILE A 87 -3.41 -11.18 3.03
C ILE A 87 -4.83 -11.70 2.77
N LEU A 88 -5.63 -10.90 2.10
CA LEU A 88 -7.01 -11.23 1.78
C LEU A 88 -7.15 -11.86 0.40
N HIS A 89 -6.40 -11.37 -0.58
CA HIS A 89 -6.43 -11.84 -1.96
C HIS A 89 -5.13 -11.53 -2.68
N MET A 90 -4.80 -12.30 -3.70
CA MET A 90 -3.66 -12.06 -4.58
C MET A 90 -4.05 -12.27 -6.04
N ASP A 91 -3.67 -11.32 -6.86
CA ASP A 91 -3.95 -11.31 -8.29
C ASP A 91 -2.66 -11.53 -9.07
N PHE A 92 -2.65 -12.56 -9.92
CA PHE A 92 -1.51 -12.89 -10.75
C PHE A 92 -1.86 -12.78 -12.23
N GLN A 93 -0.99 -12.14 -12.98
CA GLN A 93 -1.10 -12.02 -14.42
C GLN A 93 -0.10 -12.95 -15.11
N ARG A 94 -0.56 -13.81 -16.03
CA ARG A 94 0.32 -14.64 -16.85
C ARG A 94 1.17 -13.79 -17.77
N VAL A 95 2.43 -14.11 -17.84
CA VAL A 95 3.41 -13.39 -18.66
C VAL A 95 3.63 -14.11 -19.99
N LYS A 96 3.80 -13.33 -21.06
CA LYS A 96 4.31 -13.75 -22.36
C LYS A 96 5.60 -13.00 -22.63
N ALA A 97 6.62 -13.70 -23.11
CA ALA A 97 7.94 -13.11 -23.34
C ALA A 97 7.94 -11.92 -24.31
N ASP A 98 7.01 -11.92 -25.27
CA ASP A 98 6.96 -10.92 -26.36
C ASP A 98 6.00 -9.74 -26.08
N GLN A 99 5.38 -9.68 -24.90
CA GLN A 99 4.37 -8.67 -24.62
C GLN A 99 4.88 -7.73 -23.50
N LYS A 100 4.86 -6.41 -23.75
CA LYS A 100 5.09 -5.40 -22.72
C LYS A 100 4.03 -5.53 -21.63
N ILE A 101 4.45 -5.41 -20.39
CA ILE A 101 3.60 -5.50 -19.21
C ILE A 101 3.79 -4.27 -18.33
N ASN A 102 2.75 -3.89 -17.62
CA ASN A 102 2.82 -2.84 -16.61
C ASN A 102 3.12 -3.50 -15.27
N VAL A 103 4.15 -3.03 -14.61
CA VAL A 103 4.61 -3.55 -13.31
C VAL A 103 4.83 -2.39 -12.37
N THR A 104 4.46 -2.59 -11.11
CA THR A 104 4.77 -1.64 -10.03
C THR A 104 6.08 -2.05 -9.39
N ILE A 105 7.04 -1.13 -9.33
CA ILE A 105 8.38 -1.36 -8.80
C ILE A 105 8.65 -0.44 -7.62
N PRO A 106 9.21 -0.98 -6.52
CA PRO A 106 9.57 -0.17 -5.37
C PRO A 106 10.79 0.71 -5.67
N LEU A 107 10.77 1.92 -5.11
CA LEU A 107 11.89 2.85 -5.11
C LEU A 107 12.77 2.59 -3.89
N ASN A 108 14.08 2.50 -4.13
CA ASN A 108 15.06 2.36 -3.06
C ASN A 108 15.83 3.69 -2.92
N PHE A 109 15.56 4.39 -1.83
CA PHE A 109 16.22 5.66 -1.53
C PHE A 109 17.55 5.40 -0.84
N VAL A 110 18.61 6.05 -1.34
CA VAL A 110 19.95 5.94 -0.76
C VAL A 110 20.48 7.32 -0.37
N ASN A 111 21.39 7.34 0.61
CA ASN A 111 22.04 8.56 1.11
C ASN A 111 21.12 9.58 1.80
N GLU A 112 20.03 9.12 2.39
CA GLU A 112 19.06 9.98 3.10
C GLU A 112 19.70 10.80 4.21
N ASP A 113 20.57 10.18 5.04
CA ASP A 113 21.23 10.84 6.18
C ASP A 113 22.32 11.83 5.77
N ILE A 114 22.77 11.77 4.50
CA ILE A 114 23.89 12.57 3.99
C ILE A 114 23.37 13.80 3.24
N ALA A 115 22.14 13.79 2.80
CA ALA A 115 21.50 14.88 2.05
C ALA A 115 21.72 16.24 2.73
N PRO A 116 22.15 17.28 2.00
CA PRO A 116 22.41 18.62 2.57
C PRO A 116 21.22 19.21 3.28
N GLY A 117 20.02 19.04 2.72
CA GLY A 117 18.78 19.50 3.32
C GLY A 117 18.46 18.87 4.67
N VAL A 118 18.92 17.64 4.94
CA VAL A 118 18.76 16.97 6.24
C VAL A 118 19.90 17.35 7.18
N LYS A 119 21.15 17.18 6.73
CA LYS A 119 22.32 17.28 7.59
C LYS A 119 22.68 18.73 7.96
N VAL A 120 22.50 19.67 7.03
CA VAL A 120 22.89 21.08 7.24
C VAL A 120 21.69 21.89 7.74
N ASP A 121 20.54 21.68 7.10
CA ASP A 121 19.36 22.53 7.33
C ASP A 121 18.34 21.91 8.30
N GLY A 122 18.58 20.65 8.73
CA GLY A 122 17.70 19.96 9.68
C GLY A 122 16.29 19.69 9.12
N GLY A 123 16.16 19.53 7.80
CA GLY A 123 14.90 19.21 7.13
C GLY A 123 14.45 17.76 7.37
N ILE A 124 13.18 17.53 7.16
CA ILE A 124 12.56 16.20 7.22
C ILE A 124 12.25 15.75 5.80
N ILE A 125 12.71 14.54 5.45
CA ILE A 125 12.41 13.92 4.16
C ILE A 125 10.96 13.43 4.16
N SER A 126 10.23 13.77 3.11
CA SER A 126 8.90 13.26 2.84
C SER A 126 8.91 12.46 1.53
N HIS A 127 8.68 11.17 1.63
CA HIS A 127 8.50 10.31 0.47
C HIS A 127 7.06 10.43 -0.01
N LEU A 128 6.85 11.06 -1.16
CA LEU A 128 5.54 11.23 -1.77
C LEU A 128 5.14 9.98 -2.53
N MET A 129 6.12 9.30 -3.14
CA MET A 129 5.93 8.04 -3.87
C MET A 129 7.00 7.04 -3.43
N THR A 130 6.57 5.84 -3.09
CA THR A 130 7.45 4.72 -2.71
C THR A 130 7.52 3.65 -3.80
N GLU A 131 6.60 3.70 -4.76
CA GLU A 131 6.45 2.75 -5.85
C GLU A 131 6.10 3.51 -7.13
N ILE A 132 6.57 3.03 -8.27
CA ILE A 132 6.22 3.58 -9.58
C ILE A 132 5.73 2.49 -10.53
N GLU A 133 4.78 2.84 -11.42
CA GLU A 133 4.35 1.96 -12.50
C GLU A 133 5.21 2.16 -13.74
N ILE A 134 5.80 1.07 -14.21
CA ILE A 134 6.61 1.02 -15.41
C ILE A 134 6.05 0.07 -16.45
N ILE A 135 6.40 0.31 -17.69
CA ILE A 135 6.12 -0.56 -18.84
C ILE A 135 7.44 -1.11 -19.35
N CYS A 136 7.59 -2.43 -19.33
CA CYS A 136 8.79 -3.10 -19.82
C CYS A 136 8.48 -4.49 -20.34
N LEU A 137 9.47 -5.13 -20.97
CA LEU A 137 9.43 -6.55 -21.28
C LEU A 137 9.73 -7.37 -20.01
N PRO A 138 9.21 -8.59 -19.89
CA PRO A 138 9.46 -9.45 -18.72
C PRO A 138 10.93 -9.74 -18.42
N ALA A 139 11.78 -9.69 -19.45
CA ALA A 139 13.23 -9.89 -19.33
C ALA A 139 13.97 -8.67 -18.74
N ASP A 140 13.38 -7.48 -18.87
CA ASP A 140 14.03 -6.20 -18.54
C ASP A 140 13.48 -5.59 -17.23
N ILE A 141 12.72 -6.37 -16.45
CA ILE A 141 12.16 -5.91 -15.18
C ILE A 141 13.29 -5.75 -14.15
N PRO A 142 13.55 -4.54 -13.62
CA PRO A 142 14.49 -4.35 -12.52
C PRO A 142 13.87 -4.74 -11.19
N GLU A 143 14.69 -5.19 -10.22
CA GLU A 143 14.22 -5.52 -8.87
C GLU A 143 13.77 -4.28 -8.09
N ASN A 144 14.50 -3.19 -8.25
CA ASN A 144 14.22 -1.88 -7.66
C ASN A 144 14.81 -0.77 -8.53
N ILE A 145 14.38 0.46 -8.28
CA ILE A 145 14.97 1.66 -8.89
C ILE A 145 15.59 2.47 -7.76
N THR A 146 16.91 2.70 -7.87
CA THR A 146 17.65 3.44 -6.86
C THR A 146 17.55 4.94 -7.12
N VAL A 147 17.13 5.68 -6.10
CA VAL A 147 17.08 7.14 -6.08
C VAL A 147 18.15 7.67 -5.13
N ASP A 148 19.11 8.42 -5.66
CA ASP A 148 20.18 9.00 -4.86
C ASP A 148 19.79 10.39 -4.37
N LEU A 149 19.82 10.59 -3.05
CA LEU A 149 19.40 11.83 -2.39
C LEU A 149 20.58 12.72 -1.98
N ILE A 150 21.80 12.42 -2.49
CA ILE A 150 23.02 13.12 -2.05
C ILE A 150 23.00 14.63 -2.30
N ASP A 151 22.32 15.08 -3.36
CA ASP A 151 22.26 16.48 -3.77
C ASP A 151 20.94 17.16 -3.37
N LEU A 152 20.07 16.46 -2.61
CA LEU A 152 18.74 16.96 -2.29
C LEU A 152 18.77 18.09 -1.26
N GLN A 153 18.24 19.25 -1.66
CA GLN A 153 18.13 20.47 -0.84
C GLN A 153 16.69 20.69 -0.36
N ILE A 154 16.50 21.59 0.60
CA ILE A 154 15.17 21.98 1.08
C ILE A 154 14.38 22.65 -0.07
N ASP A 155 13.09 22.29 -0.15
CA ASP A 155 12.13 22.79 -1.14
C ASP A 155 12.49 22.51 -2.62
N HIS A 156 13.47 21.62 -2.87
CA HIS A 156 13.75 21.10 -4.20
C HIS A 156 13.34 19.62 -4.29
N PRO A 157 12.16 19.31 -4.82
CA PRO A 157 11.73 17.92 -4.99
C PRO A 157 12.50 17.23 -6.11
N ILE A 158 12.72 15.93 -6.00
CA ILE A 158 13.15 15.09 -7.11
C ILE A 158 11.90 14.63 -7.85
N HIS A 159 11.89 14.80 -9.17
CA HIS A 159 10.79 14.43 -10.05
C HIS A 159 11.02 13.09 -10.74
N LEU A 160 9.94 12.52 -11.33
CA LEU A 160 10.00 11.27 -12.09
C LEU A 160 10.97 11.36 -13.28
N SER A 161 11.10 12.55 -13.91
CA SER A 161 12.00 12.80 -15.04
C SER A 161 13.50 12.66 -14.70
N GLU A 162 13.87 12.86 -13.44
CA GLU A 162 15.27 12.79 -12.97
C GLU A 162 15.72 11.36 -12.64
N LEU A 163 14.81 10.38 -12.68
CA LEU A 163 15.12 9.00 -12.39
C LEU A 163 16.05 8.38 -13.44
N LYS A 164 17.08 7.70 -12.99
CA LYS A 164 17.94 6.88 -13.84
C LYS A 164 17.29 5.53 -14.10
N LEU A 165 16.61 5.41 -15.24
CA LEU A 165 15.97 4.18 -15.64
C LEU A 165 16.95 3.23 -16.35
N PRO A 166 16.84 1.92 -16.14
CA PRO A 166 17.57 0.95 -16.96
C PRO A 166 17.01 0.90 -18.39
N ASN A 167 17.78 0.31 -19.30
CA ASN A 167 17.38 0.20 -20.71
C ASN A 167 16.12 -0.65 -20.86
N GLY A 168 15.19 -0.20 -21.70
CA GLY A 168 13.96 -0.94 -22.00
C GLY A 168 12.79 -0.71 -21.03
N VAL A 169 12.94 0.20 -20.07
CA VAL A 169 11.93 0.57 -19.07
C VAL A 169 11.36 1.95 -19.40
N GLU A 170 10.04 2.06 -19.45
CA GLU A 170 9.31 3.29 -19.69
C GLU A 170 8.37 3.56 -18.50
N ILE A 171 8.29 4.78 -17.99
CA ILE A 171 7.34 5.14 -16.92
C ILE A 171 5.96 5.35 -17.54
N THR A 172 4.94 4.69 -16.99
CA THR A 172 3.55 4.77 -17.49
C THR A 172 3.01 6.20 -17.44
N GLN A 173 3.29 6.93 -16.36
CA GLN A 173 2.78 8.29 -16.14
C GLN A 173 3.35 9.29 -17.15
N MET A 174 4.58 9.11 -17.60
CA MET A 174 5.23 10.01 -18.58
C MET A 174 4.77 9.79 -20.03
N GLN A 175 4.10 8.66 -20.34
CA GLN A 175 3.62 8.39 -21.71
C GLN A 175 2.47 9.30 -22.13
N HIS A 176 1.75 9.90 -21.20
CA HIS A 176 0.62 10.80 -21.52
C HIS A 176 1.03 12.22 -21.92
N GLY A 177 2.34 12.55 -21.85
CA GLY A 177 2.89 13.76 -22.49
C GLY A 177 2.49 15.10 -21.86
N ASP A 178 1.79 15.08 -20.73
CA ASP A 178 1.42 16.28 -20.01
C ASP A 178 2.55 16.66 -19.04
N GLU A 179 3.03 17.89 -19.10
CA GLU A 179 4.01 18.44 -18.14
C GLU A 179 3.49 18.35 -16.69
N GLU A 180 2.17 18.24 -16.50
CA GLU A 180 1.52 17.98 -15.20
C GLU A 180 1.72 16.54 -14.69
N SER A 181 2.22 15.63 -15.53
CA SER A 181 2.48 14.21 -15.19
C SER A 181 3.84 13.98 -14.54
N ASP A 182 4.69 15.00 -14.43
CA ASP A 182 5.99 14.91 -13.75
C ASP A 182 5.83 15.07 -12.24
N ALA A 183 5.34 14.02 -11.59
CA ALA A 183 5.09 14.03 -10.17
C ALA A 183 6.40 14.03 -9.36
N ALA A 184 6.40 14.75 -8.24
CA ALA A 184 7.49 14.72 -7.28
C ALA A 184 7.50 13.38 -6.53
N ILE A 185 8.68 12.78 -6.38
CA ILE A 185 8.89 11.50 -5.68
C ILE A 185 9.23 11.74 -4.23
N VAL A 186 10.16 12.67 -3.98
CA VAL A 186 10.67 12.97 -2.65
C VAL A 186 10.91 14.47 -2.52
N VAL A 187 10.66 15.00 -1.34
CA VAL A 187 10.90 16.40 -1.00
C VAL A 187 11.40 16.52 0.43
N ILE A 188 12.28 17.50 0.68
CA ILE A 188 12.70 17.85 2.04
C ILE A 188 11.96 19.11 2.45
N HIS A 189 11.23 19.02 3.56
CA HIS A 189 10.57 20.16 4.19
C HIS A 189 11.35 20.61 5.42
N LYS A 190 11.38 21.92 5.66
CA LYS A 190 11.94 22.45 6.90
C LYS A 190 11.07 22.02 8.08
N ALA A 191 11.69 21.43 9.10
CA ALA A 191 10.99 21.09 10.34
C ALA A 191 10.35 22.35 10.94
N LYS A 192 9.04 22.42 11.01
CA LYS A 192 8.34 23.44 11.77
C LYS A 192 8.50 23.09 13.25
N VAL A 193 9.49 23.69 13.91
CA VAL A 193 9.57 23.63 15.36
C VAL A 193 8.37 24.43 15.88
N VAL A 194 7.36 23.72 16.35
CA VAL A 194 6.33 24.33 17.19
C VAL A 194 7.04 24.63 18.49
N VAL A 195 7.53 25.86 18.63
CA VAL A 195 7.91 26.39 19.94
C VAL A 195 6.61 26.48 20.70
N GLU A 196 6.35 25.54 21.57
CA GLU A 196 5.42 25.76 22.67
C GLU A 196 6.02 26.91 23.48
N GLU A 197 5.52 28.13 23.26
CA GLU A 197 5.74 29.20 24.20
C GLU A 197 5.06 28.76 25.48
N ASP A 198 5.87 28.33 26.46
CA ASP A 198 5.54 28.28 27.86
C ASP A 198 5.11 29.70 28.27
N VAL A 199 3.82 29.91 28.29
CA VAL A 199 3.25 31.08 28.96
C VAL A 199 3.30 30.82 30.44
N GLU A 200 4.48 30.98 31.05
CA GLU A 200 4.59 31.29 32.46
C GLU A 200 4.09 32.71 32.70
N GLY A 201 2.97 32.84 33.34
CA GLY A 201 2.42 34.07 33.77
C GLY A 201 1.29 33.78 34.75
N ALA A 202 1.68 33.51 35.99
CA ALA A 202 0.79 33.34 37.13
C ALA A 202 0.14 34.66 37.57
N PRO A 203 -0.63 34.66 38.63
CA PRO A 203 -2.03 35.06 38.66
C PRO A 203 -2.24 36.34 39.47
N GLU A 204 -3.28 37.08 39.22
CA GLU A 204 -3.85 37.93 40.28
C GLU A 204 -5.37 37.90 40.30
N ALA A 205 -5.83 37.68 41.48
CA ALA A 205 -7.17 37.59 41.98
C ALA A 205 -7.93 38.92 41.92
N SER A 206 -9.22 38.81 41.71
CA SER A 206 -10.26 39.56 42.46
C SER A 206 -11.63 39.02 42.04
N GLU A 207 -12.28 38.25 42.89
CA GLU A 207 -13.43 38.65 43.74
C GLU A 207 -14.51 39.44 42.99
N VAL A 208 -15.70 38.99 42.91
CA VAL A 208 -16.85 38.98 43.80
C VAL A 208 -18.16 38.79 43.02
N ALA A 209 -19.01 37.97 43.60
CA ALA A 209 -20.46 38.04 43.75
C ALA A 209 -21.39 37.57 42.61
N SER A 210 -21.99 36.47 42.90
CA SER A 210 -23.42 36.27 43.20
C SER A 210 -24.42 36.63 42.11
N ASP A 211 -25.21 35.70 41.68
CA ASP A 211 -26.52 35.46 42.25
C ASP A 211 -27.24 34.24 41.63
N GLN A 212 -27.91 33.58 42.46
CA GLN A 212 -28.84 32.54 42.48
C GLN A 212 -29.97 32.62 41.44
N LYS A 213 -30.43 31.50 41.02
CA LYS A 213 -31.77 30.88 41.18
C LYS A 213 -32.01 29.94 40.01
N ASN A 214 -32.19 28.69 40.28
CA ASN A 214 -33.37 27.95 40.73
C ASN A 214 -34.43 27.85 39.64
N ASP A 215 -34.73 26.69 39.22
CA ASP A 215 -35.93 25.86 39.37
C ASP A 215 -35.86 24.69 38.36
N GLU A 216 -35.77 23.52 38.88
CA GLU A 216 -36.84 22.57 39.23
C GLU A 216 -37.82 22.26 38.07
N ASN A 217 -37.85 21.05 37.76
CA ASN A 217 -38.96 20.07 37.82
C ASN A 217 -39.05 19.22 36.56
N LYS A 218 -38.91 17.98 36.81
CA LYS A 218 -39.90 16.90 37.06
C LYS A 218 -40.31 16.12 35.81
N ASP A 219 -39.95 14.90 35.96
CA ASP A 219 -40.79 13.69 36.02
C ASP A 219 -41.65 13.33 34.81
N ALA A 220 -41.56 12.20 34.48
CA ALA A 220 -42.35 10.97 34.59
C ALA A 220 -42.35 10.24 33.26
N ASP A 221 -41.87 8.99 33.26
CA ASP A 221 -42.62 7.76 33.39
C ASP A 221 -43.72 7.58 32.36
N ASP A 222 -43.64 6.52 31.65
CA ASP A 222 -44.62 5.42 31.59
C ASP A 222 -44.33 4.50 30.38
N ASP A 223 -43.83 3.39 30.56
CA ASP A 223 -44.35 2.01 30.68
C ASP A 223 -45.52 1.66 29.74
N SER A 224 -45.42 0.48 29.26
CA SER A 224 -46.39 -0.51 28.81
C SER A 224 -46.28 -0.91 27.34
N GLU A 225 -45.71 -2.08 27.11
CA GLU A 225 -46.34 -3.41 27.18
C GLU A 225 -47.44 -3.70 26.13
N LYS A 226 -47.25 -4.87 25.58
CA LYS A 226 -48.19 -5.79 24.93
C LYS A 226 -48.17 -5.82 23.39
N ALA A 227 -47.58 -6.84 22.89
CA ALA A 227 -48.08 -8.24 22.80
C ALA A 227 -49.10 -8.50 21.69
N SER A 228 -48.68 -9.39 20.89
CA SER A 228 -49.42 -10.53 20.35
C SER A 228 -50.23 -10.45 19.05
N LYS A 229 -49.89 -11.48 18.31
CA LYS A 229 -50.80 -12.35 17.50
C LYS A 229 -51.15 -11.86 16.10
N ASP A 230 -50.88 -12.63 15.22
CA ASP A 230 -51.31 -13.91 14.65
C ASP A 230 -51.79 -13.76 13.21
N LYS A 231 -51.41 -14.73 12.43
CA LYS A 231 -52.05 -15.28 11.23
C LYS A 231 -52.15 -14.41 9.97
N GLU A 232 -51.54 -14.81 8.91
CA GLU A 232 -51.89 -15.93 7.99
C GLU A 232 -50.65 -16.24 7.10
#